data_d44c8a69ab10ea5c417d306ff5630b7a
#
_entry.id   d44c8a69ab10ea5c417d306ff5630b7a
#
_cell.length_a   1.000
_cell.length_b   1.000
_cell.length_c   1.000
_cell.angle_alpha   90.00
_cell.angle_beta   90.00
_cell.angle_gamma   90.00
#
_symmetry.space_group_name_H-M   'P 1'
#
loop_
_entity.id
_entity.type
_entity.pdbx_description
1 polymer ?
#
loop_
_entity_poly.entity_id
_entity_poly.type
_entity_poly.pdbx_seq_one_letter_code
_entity_poly.pdbx_strand_id
1 'polypeptide(L)'
;MENPAIDYVMCQEGEEPFKEFLDNYDDELTDKNIKGLVYRQGNEIIEIPNTCPMDLSKVPFVYKDMKDFENKIIYYETSRGCPFSCSYCLSSIDKRIRFRDIDIVKKELQFFLDNNTAQVKFVDRTFNCNKKSRHGNLAVYKRPRQWNYQFPF
;
A
#
# COMPACT_ATOMS: atom_id res chain seq x y z
N MET A 1 16.98 11.98 13.05
CA MET A 1 17.46 12.78 11.89
C MET A 1 18.85 13.33 12.21
N GLU A 2 19.86 12.46 12.18
CA GLU A 2 21.26 12.87 12.43
C GLU A 2 21.89 13.58 11.22
N ASN A 3 21.41 13.24 10.00
CA ASN A 3 21.92 13.86 8.77
C ASN A 3 21.28 15.24 8.55
N PRO A 4 22.05 16.34 8.50
CA PRO A 4 21.54 17.69 8.32
C PRO A 4 20.93 17.94 6.91
N ALA A 5 21.21 17.08 5.94
CA ALA A 5 20.64 17.19 4.59
C ALA A 5 19.22 16.61 4.47
N ILE A 6 18.65 16.09 5.57
CA ILE A 6 17.28 15.59 5.59
C ILE A 6 16.40 16.61 6.32
N ASP A 7 15.43 17.17 5.63
CA ASP A 7 14.50 18.15 6.18
C ASP A 7 13.26 17.49 6.77
N TYR A 8 12.72 16.46 6.08
CA TYR A 8 11.49 15.78 6.47
C TYR A 8 11.63 14.26 6.36
N VAL A 9 10.97 13.54 7.25
CA VAL A 9 10.83 12.08 7.21
C VAL A 9 9.37 11.72 7.46
N MET A 10 8.82 10.84 6.61
CA MET A 10 7.52 10.24 6.83
C MET A 10 7.69 8.90 7.53
N CYS A 11 7.08 8.75 8.71
CA CYS A 11 7.11 7.54 9.48
C CYS A 11 5.88 6.67 9.22
N GLN A 12 6.07 5.35 9.17
CA GLN A 12 5.03 4.34 8.95
C GLN A 12 4.42 4.41 7.53
N GLU A 13 3.07 4.42 7.40
CA GLU A 13 2.37 4.46 6.12
C GLU A 13 2.33 5.91 5.62
N GLY A 14 2.95 6.16 4.50
CA GLY A 14 3.20 7.50 4.00
C GLY A 14 2.13 8.07 3.08
N GLU A 15 1.17 7.28 2.59
CA GLU A 15 0.26 7.70 1.52
C GLU A 15 -0.60 8.91 1.92
N GLU A 16 -1.31 8.83 3.06
CA GLU A 16 -2.11 9.95 3.56
C GLU A 16 -1.25 11.11 4.09
N PRO A 17 -0.21 10.87 4.93
CA PRO A 17 0.68 11.94 5.39
C PRO A 17 1.41 12.67 4.26
N PHE A 18 1.87 11.95 3.25
CA PHE A 18 2.56 12.59 2.12
C PHE A 18 1.63 13.43 1.26
N LYS A 19 0.38 12.96 1.07
CA LYS A 19 -0.64 13.77 0.40
C LYS A 19 -0.91 15.06 1.17
N GLU A 20 -1.12 14.96 2.49
CA GLU A 20 -1.37 16.11 3.37
C GLU A 20 -0.17 17.07 3.39
N PHE A 21 1.04 16.53 3.39
CA PHE A 21 2.26 17.31 3.26
C PHE A 21 2.31 18.11 1.96
N LEU A 22 2.01 17.48 0.81
CA LEU A 22 2.01 18.15 -0.49
C LEU A 22 0.91 19.21 -0.60
N ASP A 23 -0.28 18.91 -0.08
CA ASP A 23 -1.42 19.83 -0.10
C ASP A 23 -1.16 21.10 0.72
N ASN A 24 -0.19 21.06 1.65
CA ASN A 24 0.16 22.20 2.53
C ASN A 24 1.61 22.66 2.35
N TYR A 25 2.30 22.25 1.28
CA TYR A 25 3.75 22.49 1.14
C TYR A 25 4.11 23.96 1.04
N ASP A 26 3.27 24.79 0.42
CA ASP A 26 3.48 26.23 0.25
C ASP A 26 3.09 27.06 1.49
N ASP A 27 2.45 26.41 2.48
CA ASP A 27 2.11 27.01 3.76
C ASP A 27 3.24 26.76 4.80
N GLU A 28 3.14 27.41 5.96
CA GLU A 28 4.04 27.11 7.08
C GLU A 28 3.73 25.69 7.65
N LEU A 29 4.45 24.70 7.13
CA LEU A 29 4.29 23.27 7.50
C LEU A 29 4.44 23.01 9.00
N THR A 30 5.15 23.88 9.72
CA THR A 30 5.38 23.79 11.17
C THR A 30 4.10 23.92 11.98
N ASP A 31 3.07 24.58 11.45
CA ASP A 31 1.78 24.75 12.11
C ASP A 31 0.80 23.59 11.80
N LYS A 32 1.16 22.69 10.89
CA LYS A 32 0.33 21.56 10.48
C LYS A 32 0.66 20.34 11.32
N ASN A 33 -0.35 19.79 11.94
CA ASN A 33 -0.22 18.56 12.74
C ASN A 33 -0.33 17.32 11.84
N ILE A 34 0.58 17.19 10.84
CA ILE A 34 0.58 16.07 9.88
C ILE A 34 1.08 14.81 10.58
N LYS A 35 0.20 13.85 10.78
CA LYS A 35 0.50 12.59 11.47
C LYS A 35 1.56 11.78 10.72
N GLY A 36 2.57 11.32 11.44
CA GLY A 36 3.69 10.58 10.86
C GLY A 36 4.80 11.45 10.29
N LEU A 37 4.67 12.79 10.32
CA LEU A 37 5.73 13.69 9.90
C LEU A 37 6.76 13.88 11.01
N VAL A 38 8.03 13.78 10.65
CA VAL A 38 9.18 14.18 11.46
C VAL A 38 9.91 15.29 10.70
N TYR A 39 10.15 16.41 11.36
CA TYR A 39 10.82 17.55 10.74
C TYR A 39 11.72 18.29 11.72
N ARG A 40 12.57 19.14 11.20
CA ARG A 40 13.47 19.98 12.00
C ARG A 40 12.88 21.37 12.16
N GLN A 41 12.82 21.83 13.42
CA GLN A 41 12.46 23.20 13.78
C GLN A 41 13.59 23.82 14.58
N GLY A 42 14.39 24.66 13.94
CA GLY A 42 15.64 25.17 14.53
C GLY A 42 16.60 24.02 14.85
N ASN A 43 16.96 23.86 16.12
CA ASN A 43 17.81 22.78 16.61
C ASN A 43 17.04 21.55 17.13
N GLU A 44 15.71 21.60 17.14
CA GLU A 44 14.89 20.53 17.65
C GLU A 44 14.35 19.63 16.53
N ILE A 45 14.16 18.35 16.84
CA ILE A 45 13.48 17.39 15.98
C ILE A 45 12.07 17.20 16.53
N ILE A 46 11.09 17.57 15.73
CA ILE A 46 9.68 17.41 16.05
C ILE A 46 9.18 16.14 15.37
N GLU A 47 8.56 15.26 16.15
CA GLU A 47 7.92 14.05 15.68
C GLU A 47 6.43 14.07 16.00
N ILE A 48 5.60 13.92 14.98
CA ILE A 48 4.14 13.83 15.12
C ILE A 48 3.74 12.37 14.96
N PRO A 49 3.32 11.66 16.01
CA PRO A 49 3.03 10.23 15.94
C PRO A 49 1.87 9.94 14.99
N ASN A 50 2.01 8.89 14.15
CA ASN A 50 0.92 8.31 13.40
C ASN A 50 0.43 7.04 14.09
N THR A 51 -0.68 7.13 14.81
CA THR A 51 -1.25 6.00 15.58
C THR A 51 -2.38 5.29 14.85
N CYS A 52 -2.87 5.86 13.77
CA CYS A 52 -4.00 5.32 13.02
C CYS A 52 -3.51 4.66 11.73
N PRO A 53 -3.70 3.35 11.56
CA PRO A 53 -3.40 2.70 10.28
C PRO A 53 -4.37 3.19 9.21
N MET A 54 -3.86 3.36 8.00
CA MET A 54 -4.66 3.80 6.85
C MET A 54 -5.71 2.76 6.43
N ASP A 55 -6.86 3.24 5.98
CA ASP A 55 -7.84 2.40 5.29
C ASP A 55 -7.37 2.12 3.85
N LEU A 56 -7.00 0.87 3.56
CA LEU A 56 -6.49 0.47 2.25
C LEU A 56 -7.51 0.68 1.12
N SER A 57 -8.80 0.76 1.43
CA SER A 57 -9.85 1.01 0.44
C SER A 57 -9.80 2.44 -0.13
N LYS A 58 -9.11 3.35 0.56
CA LYS A 58 -8.89 4.73 0.10
C LYS A 58 -7.70 4.88 -0.85
N VAL A 59 -6.83 3.87 -0.96
CA VAL A 59 -5.70 3.89 -1.90
C VAL A 59 -6.24 3.99 -3.32
N PRO A 60 -5.85 5.00 -4.10
CA PRO A 60 -6.36 5.16 -5.46
C PRO A 60 -5.86 4.05 -6.38
N PHE A 61 -6.72 3.64 -7.32
CA PHE A 61 -6.32 2.73 -8.39
C PHE A 61 -5.50 3.49 -9.44
N VAL A 62 -4.21 3.21 -9.50
CA VAL A 62 -3.26 3.97 -10.35
C VAL A 62 -3.19 3.48 -11.79
N TYR A 63 -3.68 2.28 -12.09
CA TYR A 63 -3.62 1.63 -13.40
C TYR A 63 -4.81 2.01 -14.30
N LYS A 64 -5.05 3.32 -14.49
CA LYS A 64 -6.21 3.81 -15.25
C LYS A 64 -6.06 3.62 -16.77
N ASP A 65 -4.84 3.70 -17.28
CA ASP A 65 -4.52 3.41 -18.68
C ASP A 65 -3.42 2.33 -18.74
N MET A 66 -3.76 1.18 -19.34
CA MET A 66 -2.84 0.05 -19.43
C MET A 66 -1.80 0.19 -20.54
N LYS A 67 -1.90 1.19 -21.41
CA LYS A 67 -0.90 1.45 -22.47
C LYS A 67 0.49 1.74 -21.91
N ASP A 68 0.53 2.47 -20.77
CA ASP A 68 1.80 2.79 -20.10
C ASP A 68 2.44 1.57 -19.42
N PHE A 69 1.69 0.47 -19.31
CA PHE A 69 2.08 -0.75 -18.61
C PHE A 69 2.18 -1.97 -19.53
N GLU A 70 2.15 -1.79 -20.84
CA GLU A 70 2.36 -2.89 -21.79
C GLU A 70 3.69 -3.60 -21.50
N ASN A 71 3.63 -4.93 -21.42
CA ASN A 71 4.77 -5.80 -21.13
C ASN A 71 5.45 -5.56 -19.76
N LYS A 72 4.79 -4.84 -18.83
CA LYS A 72 5.28 -4.64 -17.48
C LYS A 72 4.57 -5.56 -16.49
N ILE A 73 5.27 -5.89 -15.41
CA ILE A 73 4.69 -6.57 -14.25
C ILE A 73 3.89 -5.54 -13.46
N ILE A 74 2.63 -5.81 -13.23
CA ILE A 74 1.77 -5.01 -12.37
C ILE A 74 1.90 -5.50 -10.93
N TYR A 75 2.17 -4.59 -10.00
CA TYR A 75 2.17 -4.89 -8.57
C TYR A 75 0.86 -4.44 -7.95
N TYR A 76 0.20 -5.34 -7.22
CA TYR A 76 -1.12 -5.10 -6.66
C TYR A 76 -1.20 -5.56 -5.21
N GLU A 77 -1.81 -4.73 -4.33
CA GLU A 77 -1.95 -5.00 -2.90
C GLU A 77 -3.43 -5.15 -2.54
N THR A 78 -3.79 -6.28 -1.91
CA THR A 78 -5.15 -6.52 -1.39
C THR A 78 -5.20 -6.48 0.12
N SER A 79 -4.06 -6.67 0.78
CA SER A 79 -3.95 -6.65 2.23
C SER A 79 -2.56 -6.20 2.68
N ARG A 80 -2.50 -5.56 3.84
CA ARG A 80 -1.26 -5.09 4.47
C ARG A 80 -1.18 -5.58 5.90
N GLY A 81 0.05 -5.92 6.34
CA GLY A 81 0.35 -6.50 7.63
C GLY A 81 0.47 -8.03 7.58
N CYS A 82 0.90 -8.62 8.69
CA CYS A 82 1.09 -10.06 8.82
C CYS A 82 0.75 -10.52 10.25
N PRO A 83 -0.10 -11.57 10.44
CA PRO A 83 -0.49 -12.02 11.77
C PRO A 83 0.61 -12.83 12.48
N PHE A 84 1.65 -13.21 11.75
CA PHE A 84 2.71 -14.06 12.27
C PHE A 84 3.82 -13.26 12.95
N SER A 85 4.52 -13.91 13.89
CA SER A 85 5.59 -13.31 14.70
C SER A 85 6.95 -13.93 14.40
N CYS A 86 7.30 -14.08 13.14
CA CYS A 86 8.58 -14.65 12.73
C CYS A 86 9.73 -13.76 13.20
N SER A 87 10.69 -14.32 13.96
CA SER A 87 11.78 -13.59 14.61
C SER A 87 12.72 -12.85 13.64
N TYR A 88 12.83 -13.32 12.41
CA TYR A 88 13.69 -12.75 11.37
C TYR A 88 12.95 -11.86 10.37
N CYS A 89 11.63 -11.70 10.50
CA CYS A 89 10.82 -11.01 9.51
C CYS A 89 10.39 -9.63 9.99
N LEU A 90 10.77 -8.59 9.26
CA LEU A 90 10.38 -7.21 9.56
C LEU A 90 8.85 -7.02 9.56
N SER A 91 8.10 -7.80 8.78
CA SER A 91 6.63 -7.74 8.75
C SER A 91 5.97 -8.17 10.07
N SER A 92 6.71 -8.75 11.01
CA SER A 92 6.21 -9.11 12.34
C SER A 92 6.03 -7.90 13.27
N ILE A 93 6.49 -6.72 12.89
CA ILE A 93 6.35 -5.48 13.66
C ILE A 93 4.88 -5.04 13.69
N ASP A 94 4.20 -5.05 12.54
CA ASP A 94 2.76 -4.78 12.49
C ASP A 94 1.96 -6.08 12.33
N LYS A 95 1.41 -6.55 13.45
CA LYS A 95 0.59 -7.77 13.51
C LYS A 95 -0.84 -7.57 13.05
N ARG A 96 -1.25 -6.33 12.78
CA ARG A 96 -2.60 -6.00 12.35
C ARG A 96 -2.72 -6.22 10.86
N ILE A 97 -3.52 -7.21 10.48
CA ILE A 97 -3.88 -7.38 9.08
C ILE A 97 -5.07 -6.49 8.75
N ARG A 98 -4.94 -5.77 7.66
CA ARG A 98 -5.99 -4.93 7.08
C ARG A 98 -6.23 -5.37 5.65
N PHE A 99 -7.48 -5.35 5.24
CA PHE A 99 -7.88 -5.76 3.91
C PHE A 99 -8.49 -4.57 3.19
N ARG A 100 -8.16 -4.46 1.92
CA ARG A 100 -8.89 -3.61 0.98
C ARG A 100 -10.30 -4.18 0.78
N ASP A 101 -11.29 -3.31 0.55
CA ASP A 101 -12.66 -3.74 0.30
C ASP A 101 -12.70 -4.74 -0.86
N ILE A 102 -13.38 -5.87 -0.64
CA ILE A 102 -13.36 -6.99 -1.57
C ILE A 102 -14.07 -6.67 -2.90
N ASP A 103 -15.06 -5.78 -2.90
CA ASP A 103 -15.77 -5.43 -4.11
C ASP A 103 -14.97 -4.42 -4.95
N ILE A 104 -14.17 -3.57 -4.31
CA ILE A 104 -13.15 -2.75 -4.97
C ILE A 104 -12.11 -3.67 -5.62
N VAL A 105 -11.56 -4.61 -4.85
CA VAL A 105 -10.55 -5.56 -5.35
C VAL A 105 -11.06 -6.34 -6.55
N LYS A 106 -12.29 -6.86 -6.51
CA LYS A 106 -12.88 -7.59 -7.65
C LYS A 106 -13.01 -6.74 -8.91
N LYS A 107 -13.42 -5.47 -8.77
CA LYS A 107 -13.52 -4.53 -9.91
C LYS A 107 -12.15 -4.26 -10.51
N GLU A 108 -11.14 -4.02 -9.69
CA GLU A 108 -9.78 -3.73 -10.13
C GLU A 108 -9.13 -4.95 -10.79
N LEU A 109 -9.33 -6.15 -10.24
CA LEU A 109 -8.87 -7.39 -10.84
C LEU A 109 -9.59 -7.69 -12.17
N GLN A 110 -10.90 -7.42 -12.25
CA GLN A 110 -11.65 -7.54 -13.50
C GLN A 110 -11.10 -6.58 -14.56
N PHE A 111 -10.74 -5.35 -14.17
CA PHE A 111 -10.11 -4.39 -15.09
C PHE A 111 -8.80 -4.95 -15.68
N PHE A 112 -7.94 -5.58 -14.89
CA PHE A 112 -6.72 -6.21 -15.41
C PHE A 112 -7.03 -7.37 -16.38
N LEU A 113 -8.08 -8.15 -16.10
CA LEU A 113 -8.53 -9.23 -16.99
C LEU A 113 -9.03 -8.68 -18.33
N ASP A 114 -9.85 -7.64 -18.28
CA ASP A 114 -10.47 -7.06 -19.47
C ASP A 114 -9.42 -6.38 -20.38
N ASN A 115 -8.33 -5.89 -19.78
CA ASN A 115 -7.21 -5.29 -20.51
C ASN A 115 -6.10 -6.30 -20.89
N ASN A 116 -6.33 -7.61 -20.72
CA ASN A 116 -5.36 -8.67 -21.02
C ASN A 116 -3.97 -8.41 -20.41
N THR A 117 -3.93 -7.92 -19.17
CA THR A 117 -2.69 -7.64 -18.46
C THR A 117 -1.80 -8.88 -18.41
N ALA A 118 -0.55 -8.78 -18.83
CA ALA A 118 0.34 -9.91 -18.99
C ALA A 118 0.65 -10.61 -17.65
N GLN A 119 0.88 -9.84 -16.59
CA GLN A 119 1.16 -10.37 -15.27
C GLN A 119 0.75 -9.39 -14.17
N VAL A 120 0.00 -9.89 -13.16
CA VAL A 120 -0.29 -9.18 -11.92
C VAL A 120 0.37 -9.94 -10.77
N LYS A 121 1.22 -9.25 -10.00
CA LYS A 121 1.95 -9.78 -8.86
C LYS A 121 1.41 -9.18 -7.57
N PHE A 122 0.86 -10.04 -6.70
CA PHE A 122 0.41 -9.60 -5.39
C PHE A 122 1.61 -9.34 -4.47
N VAL A 123 1.59 -8.21 -3.79
CA VAL A 123 2.62 -7.82 -2.81
C VAL A 123 2.18 -8.04 -1.37
N ASP A 124 1.02 -8.65 -1.17
CA ASP A 124 0.49 -9.03 0.13
C ASP A 124 1.48 -9.90 0.90
N ARG A 125 1.73 -9.57 2.18
CA ARG A 125 2.63 -10.36 3.03
C ARG A 125 2.04 -11.72 3.37
N THR A 126 0.71 -11.84 3.44
CA THR A 126 -0.01 -13.07 3.76
C THR A 126 -1.32 -13.14 2.98
N PHE A 127 -1.22 -13.38 1.69
CA PHE A 127 -2.36 -13.38 0.74
C PHE A 127 -3.52 -14.31 1.15
N ASN A 128 -3.25 -15.43 1.81
CA ASN A 128 -4.23 -16.48 2.10
C ASN A 128 -4.76 -16.48 3.54
N CYS A 129 -4.46 -15.48 4.36
CA CYS A 129 -4.83 -15.49 5.78
C CYS A 129 -6.34 -15.30 6.03
N ASN A 130 -7.06 -14.69 5.08
CA ASN A 130 -8.51 -14.53 5.17
C ASN A 130 -9.23 -15.37 4.11
N LYS A 131 -10.03 -16.35 4.56
CA LYS A 131 -10.77 -17.24 3.65
C LYS A 131 -11.72 -16.48 2.72
N LYS A 132 -12.42 -15.42 3.21
CA LYS A 132 -13.35 -14.64 2.40
C LYS A 132 -12.62 -13.86 1.30
N SER A 133 -11.54 -13.16 1.63
CA SER A 133 -10.71 -12.45 0.67
C SER A 133 -10.10 -13.42 -0.35
N ARG A 134 -9.53 -14.53 0.11
CA ARG A 134 -8.95 -15.54 -0.78
C ARG A 134 -9.96 -16.09 -1.77
N HIS A 135 -11.15 -16.50 -1.32
CA HIS A 135 -12.18 -17.02 -2.21
C HIS A 135 -12.73 -15.94 -3.15
N GLY A 136 -12.91 -14.71 -2.66
CA GLY A 136 -13.33 -13.58 -3.48
C GLY A 136 -12.30 -13.25 -4.58
N ASN A 137 -11.04 -13.18 -4.24
CA ASN A 137 -9.97 -12.91 -5.19
C ASN A 137 -9.84 -14.07 -6.21
N LEU A 138 -9.82 -15.33 -5.75
CA LEU A 138 -9.72 -16.48 -6.63
C LEU A 138 -10.96 -16.72 -7.50
N ALA A 139 -12.14 -16.28 -7.08
CA ALA A 139 -13.37 -16.42 -7.88
C ALA A 139 -13.30 -15.60 -9.19
N VAL A 140 -12.60 -14.47 -9.19
CA VAL A 140 -12.36 -13.67 -10.39
C VAL A 140 -11.51 -14.45 -11.40
N TYR A 141 -10.61 -15.31 -10.92
CA TYR A 141 -9.67 -16.08 -11.75
C TYR A 141 -10.21 -17.39 -12.30
N LYS A 142 -11.40 -17.84 -11.91
CA LYS A 142 -11.98 -19.10 -12.41
C LYS A 142 -12.50 -19.02 -13.86
N ARG A 143 -12.41 -17.87 -14.52
CA ARG A 143 -12.70 -17.80 -15.96
C ARG A 143 -11.53 -18.36 -16.78
N PRO A 144 -11.80 -19.28 -17.75
CA PRO A 144 -10.75 -19.96 -18.48
C PRO A 144 -10.07 -19.03 -19.48
N ARG A 145 -9.05 -18.30 -19.06
CA ARG A 145 -8.05 -17.69 -19.93
C ARG A 145 -6.70 -17.69 -19.24
N GLN A 146 -5.71 -18.11 -19.96
CA GLN A 146 -4.30 -18.31 -19.69
C GLN A 146 -3.66 -17.21 -18.83
N TRP A 147 -3.53 -17.47 -17.54
CA TRP A 147 -2.73 -16.64 -16.65
C TRP A 147 -1.56 -17.46 -16.11
N ASN A 148 -0.36 -17.00 -16.38
CA ASN A 148 0.83 -17.52 -15.72
C ASN A 148 0.95 -16.89 -14.34
N TYR A 149 0.44 -17.59 -13.31
CA TYR A 149 0.63 -17.16 -11.92
C TYR A 149 2.00 -17.56 -11.41
N GLN A 150 2.76 -16.58 -10.95
CA GLN A 150 3.86 -16.84 -10.05
C GLN A 150 3.50 -16.26 -8.68
N PHE A 151 3.18 -17.14 -7.72
CA PHE A 151 3.19 -16.76 -6.33
C PHE A 151 4.65 -16.70 -5.88
N PRO A 152 5.10 -15.60 -5.26
CA PRO A 152 6.39 -15.62 -4.59
C PRO A 152 6.29 -16.57 -3.40
N PHE A 153 7.03 -17.65 -3.40
CA PHE A 153 7.26 -18.51 -2.24
C PHE A 153 8.32 -17.87 -1.35
#